data_33ea8bbf79593cd247126a74ff41a07b
#
_entry.id   33ea8bbf79593cd247126a74ff41a07b
#
_cell.length_a   1.000
_cell.length_b   1.000
_cell.length_c   1.000
_cell.angle_alpha   90.00
_cell.angle_beta   90.00
_cell.angle_gamma   90.00
#
_symmetry.space_group_name_H-M   'P 1'
#
loop_
_entity.id
_entity.type
_entity.pdbx_description
1 polymer ?
#
loop_
_entity_poly.entity_id
_entity_poly.type
_entity_poly.pdbx_seq_one_letter_code
_entity_poly.pdbx_strand_id
1 'polypeptide(L)'
;MEKTIKNIESKNEKDFSTETTLINDIKKLNNHKQSFSLFHTQIAKGVASLMLLYHHLLREGNTFNKDFKNELIFFGFNFRKYSAIFFKITTCSYAFLSGLGLYYSLIKLNSIKDMYKKCIKNFFRLFIIFWIILIFVYPKGLKTGLFNLNYSTIISCIFAVYHRKGNWWYMRMYFALLVYAPLFIRLFKDISYKNKFIPILIFYLICFIIRIIKNYIKITGNIIIIFLYLEYFTFLDFIISFLVGIIAAKYDLMSIFTNTKSESFYYSIFSIFSSIFIRCNLITGEGDTRIDYFIVPMFLLPITSFISKNKVLSNFFTLIGKHSVNFWFLHGYFYDNYYLNILSLPKYSSLCYIWLIILTLISSYIINIVLVPILNFINNKGFNYKGFFHFIKK
;
A
#
# COMPACT_ATOMS: atom_id res chain seq x y z
N MET A 1 23.90 18.66 56.34
CA MET A 1 22.65 19.30 55.79
C MET A 1 22.86 20.03 54.47
N GLU A 2 23.87 20.90 54.35
CA GLU A 2 24.13 21.66 53.08
C GLU A 2 24.46 20.80 51.86
N LYS A 3 25.20 19.68 52.01
CA LYS A 3 25.49 18.78 50.90
C LYS A 3 24.25 18.03 50.34
N THR A 4 23.24 17.80 51.18
CA THR A 4 22.02 17.13 50.81
C THR A 4 21.09 18.08 50.02
N ILE A 5 21.06 19.36 50.42
CA ILE A 5 20.27 20.42 49.74
C ILE A 5 20.85 20.65 48.32
N LYS A 6 22.17 20.79 48.17
CA LYS A 6 22.81 20.96 46.85
C LYS A 6 22.59 19.81 45.91
N ASN A 7 22.52 18.56 46.42
CA ASN A 7 22.20 17.41 45.57
C ASN A 7 20.74 17.34 45.14
N ILE A 8 19.81 17.87 45.93
CA ILE A 8 18.39 17.91 45.57
C ILE A 8 18.15 19.05 44.54
N GLU A 9 18.81 20.20 44.71
CA GLU A 9 18.73 21.32 43.75
C GLU A 9 19.32 20.92 42.38
N SER A 10 20.48 20.26 42.33
CA SER A 10 21.09 19.81 41.05
C SER A 10 20.29 18.71 40.34
N LYS A 11 19.53 17.92 41.10
CA LYS A 11 18.66 16.90 40.54
C LYS A 11 17.38 17.53 39.93
N ASN A 12 16.81 18.50 40.61
CA ASN A 12 15.64 19.25 40.12
C ASN A 12 15.96 20.11 38.90
N GLU A 13 17.15 20.72 38.81
CA GLU A 13 17.58 21.47 37.63
C GLU A 13 17.77 20.57 36.40
N LYS A 14 18.32 19.34 36.58
CA LYS A 14 18.45 18.38 35.48
C LYS A 14 17.09 17.84 34.98
N ASP A 15 16.14 17.59 35.87
CA ASP A 15 14.79 17.17 35.49
C ASP A 15 14.04 18.28 34.79
N PHE A 16 14.17 19.54 35.23
CA PHE A 16 13.55 20.69 34.60
C PHE A 16 14.12 21.04 33.23
N SER A 17 15.45 20.81 33.01
CA SER A 17 16.08 20.98 31.69
C SER A 17 15.68 19.90 30.71
N THR A 18 15.43 18.70 31.18
CA THR A 18 14.93 17.58 30.36
C THR A 18 13.46 17.77 29.96
N GLU A 19 12.63 18.27 30.86
CA GLU A 19 11.23 18.57 30.57
C GLU A 19 11.06 19.76 29.61
N THR A 20 11.87 20.79 29.74
CA THR A 20 11.87 21.95 28.83
C THR A 20 12.37 21.58 27.44
N THR A 21 13.37 20.70 27.33
CA THR A 21 13.83 20.14 26.05
C THR A 21 12.76 19.27 25.41
N LEU A 22 12.08 18.43 26.20
CA LEU A 22 10.97 17.62 25.71
C LEU A 22 9.79 18.45 25.21
N ILE A 23 9.43 19.51 25.94
CA ILE A 23 8.35 20.44 25.56
C ILE A 23 8.73 21.23 24.30
N ASN A 24 9.99 21.63 24.16
CA ASN A 24 10.50 22.30 22.97
C ASN A 24 10.59 21.36 21.77
N ASP A 25 10.95 20.10 21.96
CA ASP A 25 10.93 19.06 20.92
C ASP A 25 9.49 18.71 20.50
N ILE A 26 8.56 18.66 21.45
CA ILE A 26 7.12 18.48 21.15
C ILE A 26 6.55 19.70 20.42
N LYS A 27 6.91 20.92 20.80
CA LYS A 27 6.53 22.14 20.07
C LYS A 27 7.16 22.21 18.68
N LYS A 28 8.40 21.76 18.52
CA LYS A 28 9.08 21.66 17.24
C LYS A 28 8.45 20.60 16.34
N LEU A 29 8.04 19.45 16.89
CA LEU A 29 7.27 18.42 16.20
C LEU A 29 5.88 18.90 15.77
N ASN A 30 5.20 19.69 16.59
CA ASN A 30 3.88 20.25 16.26
C ASN A 30 3.94 21.40 15.24
N ASN A 31 5.07 22.09 15.13
CA ASN A 31 5.29 23.17 14.16
C ASN A 31 5.96 22.69 12.85
N HIS A 32 6.41 21.43 12.74
CA HIS A 32 6.88 20.90 11.49
C HIS A 32 5.69 20.73 10.54
N LYS A 33 5.56 21.65 9.61
CA LYS A 33 4.67 21.53 8.45
C LYS A 33 5.01 20.20 7.76
N GLN A 34 4.13 19.19 7.92
CA GLN A 34 4.32 17.86 7.33
C GLN A 34 4.65 18.00 5.85
N SER A 35 5.84 17.58 5.43
CA SER A 35 6.25 17.67 4.02
C SER A 35 5.42 16.71 3.14
N PHE A 36 4.92 15.60 3.71
CA PHE A 36 4.05 14.64 3.01
C PHE A 36 2.58 14.86 3.35
N SER A 37 1.88 15.59 2.50
CA SER A 37 0.45 15.94 2.67
C SER A 37 -0.48 14.88 2.04
N LEU A 38 -1.79 15.05 2.24
CA LEU A 38 -2.81 14.26 1.55
C LEU A 38 -2.67 14.36 0.01
N PHE A 39 -2.31 15.52 -0.50
CA PHE A 39 -2.03 15.74 -1.92
C PHE A 39 -0.89 14.84 -2.42
N HIS A 40 0.23 14.78 -1.72
CA HIS A 40 1.35 13.89 -2.04
C HIS A 40 0.93 12.41 -1.94
N THR A 41 0.08 12.05 -0.96
CA THR A 41 -0.46 10.68 -0.86
C THR A 41 -1.28 10.31 -2.10
N GLN A 42 -2.08 11.22 -2.64
CA GLN A 42 -2.85 10.95 -3.86
C GLN A 42 -1.94 10.79 -5.08
N ILE A 43 -0.92 11.64 -5.24
CA ILE A 43 0.06 11.50 -6.32
C ILE A 43 0.75 10.13 -6.23
N ALA A 44 1.27 9.76 -5.05
CA ALA A 44 1.96 8.49 -4.85
C ALA A 44 1.07 7.27 -5.14
N LYS A 45 -0.21 7.32 -4.73
CA LYS A 45 -1.21 6.30 -5.09
C LYS A 45 -1.47 6.25 -6.59
N GLY A 46 -1.50 7.40 -7.26
CA GLY A 46 -1.65 7.48 -8.71
C GLY A 46 -0.48 6.79 -9.43
N VAL A 47 0.76 7.09 -9.03
CA VAL A 47 1.96 6.43 -9.55
C VAL A 47 1.87 4.92 -9.33
N ALA A 48 1.60 4.47 -8.11
CA ALA A 48 1.49 3.05 -7.79
C ALA A 48 0.38 2.37 -8.59
N SER A 49 -0.78 3.02 -8.82
CA SER A 49 -1.88 2.46 -9.61
C SER A 49 -1.49 2.24 -11.07
N LEU A 50 -0.81 3.21 -11.69
CA LEU A 50 -0.35 3.06 -13.07
C LEU A 50 0.71 1.98 -13.21
N MET A 51 1.65 1.91 -12.28
CA MET A 51 2.65 0.82 -12.24
C MET A 51 1.98 -0.55 -12.09
N LEU A 52 0.91 -0.66 -11.28
CA LEU A 52 0.15 -1.89 -11.10
C LEU A 52 -0.46 -2.36 -12.43
N LEU A 53 -1.16 -1.47 -13.14
CA LEU A 53 -1.79 -1.79 -14.41
C LEU A 53 -0.75 -2.25 -15.42
N TYR A 54 0.36 -1.52 -15.52
CA TYR A 54 1.45 -1.86 -16.42
C TYR A 54 2.05 -3.23 -16.14
N HIS A 55 2.42 -3.49 -14.86
CA HIS A 55 3.01 -4.77 -14.45
C HIS A 55 2.10 -5.94 -14.81
N HIS A 56 0.82 -5.86 -14.48
CA HIS A 56 -0.10 -6.97 -14.73
C HIS A 56 -0.43 -7.17 -16.20
N LEU A 57 -0.50 -6.10 -16.98
CA LEU A 57 -0.78 -6.20 -18.41
C LEU A 57 0.41 -6.71 -19.20
N LEU A 58 1.62 -6.21 -18.91
CA LEU A 58 2.78 -6.35 -19.80
C LEU A 58 3.87 -7.33 -19.28
N ARG A 59 3.67 -7.96 -18.10
CA ARG A 59 4.61 -8.96 -17.58
C ARG A 59 4.73 -10.17 -18.52
N GLU A 60 5.91 -10.81 -18.54
CA GLU A 60 6.12 -12.06 -19.26
C GLU A 60 5.20 -13.19 -18.76
N GLY A 61 4.75 -14.08 -19.65
CA GLY A 61 3.85 -15.19 -19.30
C GLY A 61 2.36 -14.83 -19.24
N ASN A 62 1.96 -13.58 -19.45
CA ASN A 62 0.55 -13.26 -19.62
C ASN A 62 0.08 -13.72 -21.01
N THR A 63 -1.01 -14.48 -21.06
CA THR A 63 -1.63 -14.99 -22.31
C THR A 63 -2.00 -13.86 -23.26
N PHE A 64 -2.32 -12.70 -22.71
CA PHE A 64 -2.59 -11.46 -23.45
C PHE A 64 -1.44 -11.06 -24.40
N ASN A 65 -0.19 -11.38 -24.03
CA ASN A 65 0.99 -10.94 -24.78
C ASN A 65 1.29 -11.71 -26.06
N LYS A 66 0.61 -12.83 -26.33
CA LYS A 66 0.86 -13.65 -27.51
C LYS A 66 0.32 -13.03 -28.80
N ASP A 67 -0.73 -12.21 -28.69
CA ASP A 67 -1.50 -11.70 -29.82
C ASP A 67 -1.18 -10.22 -30.15
N PHE A 68 -0.27 -9.59 -29.41
CA PHE A 68 0.03 -8.16 -29.57
C PHE A 68 1.39 -7.90 -30.20
N LYS A 69 1.42 -6.91 -31.08
CA LYS A 69 2.67 -6.37 -31.62
C LYS A 69 3.48 -5.72 -30.49
N ASN A 70 4.66 -6.27 -30.24
CA ASN A 70 5.56 -5.82 -29.19
C ASN A 70 6.44 -4.69 -29.72
N GLU A 71 6.06 -3.44 -29.44
CA GLU A 71 6.71 -2.24 -29.95
C GLU A 71 7.81 -1.68 -29.04
N LEU A 72 7.91 -2.20 -27.80
CA LEU A 72 8.78 -1.63 -26.78
C LEU A 72 10.17 -2.29 -26.77
N ILE A 73 10.71 -2.57 -27.97
CA ILE A 73 12.08 -3.05 -28.15
C ILE A 73 12.85 -1.93 -28.86
N PHE A 74 13.82 -1.30 -28.15
CA PHE A 74 14.69 -0.28 -28.68
C PHE A 74 16.14 -0.79 -28.66
N PHE A 75 16.83 -0.77 -29.79
CA PHE A 75 18.24 -1.18 -29.90
C PHE A 75 18.55 -2.54 -29.25
N GLY A 76 17.66 -3.53 -29.39
CA GLY A 76 17.79 -4.84 -28.76
C GLY A 76 17.45 -4.88 -27.25
N PHE A 77 17.17 -3.74 -26.64
CA PHE A 77 16.77 -3.65 -25.23
C PHE A 77 15.26 -3.84 -25.08
N ASN A 78 14.85 -4.89 -24.35
CA ASN A 78 13.44 -5.15 -24.09
C ASN A 78 12.92 -4.29 -22.94
N PHE A 79 12.59 -3.02 -23.26
CA PHE A 79 12.07 -2.06 -22.29
C PHE A 79 10.81 -2.56 -21.57
N ARG A 80 9.95 -3.31 -22.28
CA ARG A 80 8.74 -3.92 -21.69
C ARG A 80 9.09 -4.85 -20.54
N LYS A 81 10.05 -5.73 -20.72
CA LYS A 81 10.46 -6.71 -19.71
C LYS A 81 10.99 -6.01 -18.45
N TYR A 82 11.96 -5.13 -18.62
CA TYR A 82 12.62 -4.45 -17.49
C TYR A 82 11.67 -3.52 -16.73
N SER A 83 10.80 -2.79 -17.44
CA SER A 83 9.80 -1.95 -16.80
C SER A 83 8.74 -2.76 -16.07
N ALA A 84 8.29 -3.91 -16.61
CA ALA A 84 7.38 -4.80 -15.92
C ALA A 84 8.00 -5.41 -14.65
N ILE A 85 9.29 -5.77 -14.68
CA ILE A 85 10.05 -6.23 -13.51
C ILE A 85 10.13 -5.11 -12.47
N PHE A 86 10.50 -3.89 -12.89
CA PHE A 86 10.59 -2.75 -11.98
C PHE A 86 9.22 -2.43 -11.34
N PHE A 87 8.17 -2.35 -12.12
CA PHE A 87 6.84 -1.96 -11.64
C PHE A 87 6.18 -2.97 -10.70
N LYS A 88 6.76 -4.15 -10.51
CA LYS A 88 6.33 -5.09 -9.49
C LYS A 88 6.46 -4.54 -8.06
N ILE A 89 7.31 -3.54 -7.81
CA ILE A 89 7.42 -2.87 -6.50
C ILE A 89 6.08 -2.27 -6.02
N THR A 90 5.08 -2.21 -6.90
CA THR A 90 3.76 -1.60 -6.62
C THR A 90 3.10 -2.17 -5.37
N THR A 91 3.17 -3.47 -5.15
CA THR A 91 2.53 -4.10 -3.99
C THR A 91 3.17 -3.62 -2.69
N CYS A 92 4.50 -3.58 -2.65
CA CYS A 92 5.25 -2.99 -1.53
C CYS A 92 4.95 -1.50 -1.39
N SER A 93 4.72 -0.79 -2.50
CA SER A 93 4.34 0.63 -2.50
C SER A 93 3.00 0.87 -1.80
N TYR A 94 2.00 0.02 -2.02
CA TYR A 94 0.72 0.14 -1.31
C TYR A 94 0.85 -0.18 0.18
N ALA A 95 1.66 -1.17 0.56
CA ALA A 95 1.94 -1.47 1.97
C ALA A 95 2.67 -0.30 2.66
N PHE A 96 3.67 0.28 2.00
CA PHE A 96 4.39 1.48 2.44
C PHE A 96 3.45 2.67 2.64
N LEU A 97 2.62 2.99 1.64
CA LEU A 97 1.64 4.08 1.71
C LEU A 97 0.58 3.84 2.79
N SER A 98 0.24 2.57 3.05
CA SER A 98 -0.68 2.21 4.14
C SER A 98 -0.05 2.50 5.50
N GLY A 99 1.21 2.13 5.71
CA GLY A 99 1.95 2.44 6.94
C GLY A 99 2.08 3.94 7.17
N LEU A 100 2.47 4.68 6.14
CA LEU A 100 2.60 6.14 6.15
C LEU A 100 1.26 6.83 6.47
N GLY A 101 0.19 6.46 5.77
CA GLY A 101 -1.13 7.07 5.96
C GLY A 101 -1.76 6.72 7.32
N LEU A 102 -1.60 5.47 7.78
CA LEU A 102 -2.10 5.05 9.09
C LEU A 102 -1.33 5.74 10.21
N TYR A 103 -0.01 5.92 10.11
CA TYR A 103 0.75 6.67 11.08
C TYR A 103 0.16 8.07 11.28
N TYR A 104 0.04 8.87 10.23
CA TYR A 104 -0.51 10.23 10.33
C TYR A 104 -1.95 10.27 10.86
N SER A 105 -2.72 9.24 10.59
CA SER A 105 -4.11 9.20 10.99
C SER A 105 -4.33 8.71 12.42
N LEU A 106 -3.46 7.84 12.93
CA LEU A 106 -3.61 7.19 14.24
C LEU A 106 -2.78 7.86 15.33
N ILE A 107 -1.61 8.44 15.01
CA ILE A 107 -0.73 9.07 16.00
C ILE A 107 -1.40 10.20 16.79
N LYS A 108 -2.41 10.83 16.19
CA LYS A 108 -3.20 11.92 16.79
C LYS A 108 -4.23 11.41 17.83
N LEU A 109 -4.41 10.09 17.93
CA LEU A 109 -5.38 9.50 18.85
C LEU A 109 -4.70 9.14 20.17
N ASN A 110 -5.33 9.50 21.27
CA ASN A 110 -4.75 9.34 22.61
C ASN A 110 -4.85 7.89 23.12
N SER A 111 -5.87 7.14 22.70
CA SER A 111 -6.08 5.77 23.19
C SER A 111 -5.91 4.72 22.09
N ILE A 112 -5.35 3.57 22.48
CA ILE A 112 -5.24 2.41 21.58
C ILE A 112 -6.64 1.93 21.13
N LYS A 113 -7.66 2.06 22.00
CA LYS A 113 -9.05 1.73 21.70
C LYS A 113 -9.59 2.59 20.54
N ASP A 114 -9.27 3.88 20.50
CA ASP A 114 -9.73 4.76 19.43
C ASP A 114 -8.95 4.51 18.13
N MET A 115 -7.68 4.12 18.23
CA MET A 115 -6.92 3.64 17.07
C MET A 115 -7.60 2.40 16.44
N TYR A 116 -7.97 1.39 17.26
CA TYR A 116 -8.69 0.21 16.77
C TYR A 116 -10.06 0.55 16.19
N LYS A 117 -10.85 1.44 16.82
CA LYS A 117 -12.12 1.90 16.25
C LYS A 117 -11.94 2.49 14.84
N LYS A 118 -10.87 3.27 14.64
CA LYS A 118 -10.56 3.86 13.34
C LYS A 118 -10.13 2.80 12.32
N CYS A 119 -9.32 1.83 12.73
CA CYS A 119 -8.94 0.71 11.88
C CYS A 119 -10.15 -0.13 11.45
N ILE A 120 -11.07 -0.42 12.37
CA ILE A 120 -12.33 -1.12 12.09
C ILE A 120 -13.19 -0.30 11.10
N LYS A 121 -13.29 1.01 11.26
CA LYS A 121 -13.99 1.87 10.29
C LYS A 121 -13.36 1.79 8.90
N ASN A 122 -12.03 1.80 8.80
CA ASN A 122 -11.32 1.66 7.52
C ASN A 122 -11.55 0.28 6.89
N PHE A 123 -11.57 -0.78 7.72
CA PHE A 123 -11.90 -2.14 7.30
C PHE A 123 -13.28 -2.20 6.65
N PHE A 124 -14.33 -1.77 7.35
CA PHE A 124 -15.69 -1.79 6.81
C PHE A 124 -15.86 -0.94 5.57
N ARG A 125 -15.22 0.24 5.53
CA ARG A 125 -15.23 1.10 4.33
C ARG A 125 -14.68 0.35 3.11
N LEU A 126 -13.53 -0.33 3.25
CA LEU A 126 -12.94 -1.08 2.16
C LEU A 126 -13.81 -2.28 1.76
N PHE A 127 -14.43 -2.95 2.74
CA PHE A 127 -15.34 -4.07 2.50
C PHE A 127 -16.58 -3.66 1.71
N ILE A 128 -17.17 -2.51 2.01
CA ILE A 128 -18.31 -1.96 1.28
C ILE A 128 -17.92 -1.66 -0.18
N ILE A 129 -16.75 -1.05 -0.39
CA ILE A 129 -16.25 -0.80 -1.75
C ILE A 129 -16.10 -2.13 -2.50
N PHE A 130 -15.51 -3.12 -1.87
CA PHE A 130 -15.33 -4.44 -2.44
C PHE A 130 -16.68 -5.11 -2.80
N TRP A 131 -17.67 -5.10 -1.92
CA TRP A 131 -18.97 -5.69 -2.19
C TRP A 131 -19.72 -5.00 -3.33
N ILE A 132 -19.66 -3.68 -3.40
CA ILE A 132 -20.27 -2.96 -4.52
C ILE A 132 -19.61 -3.39 -5.84
N ILE A 133 -18.27 -3.44 -5.89
CA ILE A 133 -17.56 -3.90 -7.08
C ILE A 133 -17.91 -5.35 -7.41
N LEU A 134 -17.98 -6.22 -6.39
CA LEU A 134 -18.36 -7.62 -6.56
C LEU A 134 -19.75 -7.76 -7.21
N ILE A 135 -20.74 -6.98 -6.79
CA ILE A 135 -22.10 -6.97 -7.38
C ILE A 135 -22.04 -6.65 -8.87
N PHE A 136 -21.22 -5.69 -9.29
CA PHE A 136 -21.09 -5.33 -10.70
C PHE A 136 -20.34 -6.39 -11.53
N VAL A 137 -19.41 -7.10 -10.93
CA VAL A 137 -18.52 -8.03 -11.63
C VAL A 137 -19.03 -9.47 -11.60
N TYR A 138 -19.71 -9.87 -10.54
CA TYR A 138 -20.17 -11.25 -10.31
C TYR A 138 -21.03 -11.82 -11.45
N PRO A 139 -22.01 -11.09 -12.02
CA PRO A 139 -22.82 -11.62 -13.12
C PRO A 139 -22.02 -12.00 -14.36
N LYS A 140 -20.99 -11.21 -14.70
CA LYS A 140 -20.10 -11.51 -15.82
C LYS A 140 -19.23 -12.71 -15.49
N GLY A 141 -18.77 -12.83 -14.25
CA GLY A 141 -17.99 -13.98 -13.78
C GLY A 141 -18.75 -15.29 -13.83
N LEU A 142 -20.04 -15.28 -13.52
CA LEU A 142 -20.94 -16.42 -13.69
C LEU A 142 -21.04 -16.81 -15.19
N LYS A 143 -21.26 -15.83 -16.06
CA LYS A 143 -21.39 -16.08 -17.52
C LYS A 143 -20.10 -16.64 -18.13
N THR A 144 -18.93 -16.32 -17.58
CA THR A 144 -17.63 -16.82 -18.06
C THR A 144 -17.17 -18.10 -17.36
N GLY A 145 -17.97 -18.65 -16.43
CA GLY A 145 -17.61 -19.85 -15.65
C GLY A 145 -16.51 -19.62 -14.60
N LEU A 146 -16.16 -18.38 -14.34
CA LEU A 146 -15.17 -18.04 -13.31
C LEU A 146 -15.74 -18.07 -11.89
N PHE A 147 -17.02 -17.77 -11.75
CA PHE A 147 -17.78 -17.98 -10.51
C PHE A 147 -18.83 -19.07 -10.70
N ASN A 148 -19.13 -19.80 -9.64
CA ASN A 148 -20.20 -20.79 -9.58
C ASN A 148 -21.26 -20.35 -8.56
N LEU A 149 -22.51 -20.71 -8.80
CA LEU A 149 -23.63 -20.41 -7.89
C LEU A 149 -23.70 -21.37 -6.67
N ASN A 150 -22.65 -22.10 -6.37
CA ASN A 150 -22.63 -22.92 -5.17
C ASN A 150 -22.43 -22.06 -3.90
N TYR A 151 -23.01 -22.50 -2.80
CA TYR A 151 -22.98 -21.81 -1.50
C TYR A 151 -21.54 -21.50 -1.02
N SER A 152 -20.61 -22.46 -1.20
CA SER A 152 -19.21 -22.27 -0.80
C SER A 152 -18.53 -21.14 -1.58
N THR A 153 -18.76 -21.05 -2.91
CA THR A 153 -18.19 -19.99 -3.73
C THR A 153 -18.78 -18.64 -3.36
N ILE A 154 -20.10 -18.55 -3.15
CA ILE A 154 -20.75 -17.30 -2.77
C ILE A 154 -20.19 -16.77 -1.45
N ILE A 155 -20.12 -17.61 -0.41
CA ILE A 155 -19.55 -17.22 0.89
C ILE A 155 -18.09 -16.84 0.75
N SER A 156 -17.30 -17.61 0.02
CA SER A 156 -15.89 -17.31 -0.20
C SER A 156 -15.70 -15.99 -0.94
N CYS A 157 -16.58 -15.63 -1.88
CA CYS A 157 -16.57 -14.33 -2.55
C CYS A 157 -16.95 -13.20 -1.58
N ILE A 158 -18.02 -13.37 -0.78
CA ILE A 158 -18.48 -12.37 0.19
C ILE A 158 -17.35 -12.00 1.16
N PHE A 159 -16.58 -12.98 1.65
CA PHE A 159 -15.47 -12.77 2.58
C PHE A 159 -14.12 -12.52 1.89
N ALA A 160 -14.08 -12.39 0.57
CA ALA A 160 -12.86 -12.21 -0.22
C ALA A 160 -11.82 -13.34 -0.04
N VAL A 161 -12.28 -14.55 0.30
CA VAL A 161 -11.42 -15.73 0.50
C VAL A 161 -11.22 -16.50 -0.81
N TYR A 162 -12.09 -16.30 -1.79
CA TYR A 162 -12.07 -17.04 -3.05
C TYR A 162 -10.78 -16.80 -3.84
N HIS A 163 -10.05 -17.89 -4.11
CA HIS A 163 -8.68 -17.83 -4.62
C HIS A 163 -8.54 -17.93 -6.16
N ARG A 164 -9.60 -18.32 -6.88
CA ARG A 164 -9.50 -18.48 -8.33
C ARG A 164 -9.36 -17.12 -9.02
N LYS A 165 -8.11 -16.76 -9.39
CA LYS A 165 -7.73 -15.57 -10.18
C LYS A 165 -8.08 -14.20 -9.57
N GLY A 166 -8.29 -14.13 -8.24
CA GLY A 166 -8.68 -12.87 -7.61
C GLY A 166 -7.47 -12.04 -7.18
N ASN A 167 -7.36 -10.84 -7.70
CA ASN A 167 -6.42 -9.82 -7.23
C ASN A 167 -6.78 -9.28 -5.82
N TRP A 168 -7.60 -10.02 -5.07
CA TRP A 168 -8.14 -9.61 -3.77
C TRP A 168 -7.25 -9.98 -2.58
N TRP A 169 -6.19 -10.74 -2.82
CA TRP A 169 -5.25 -11.16 -1.78
C TRP A 169 -4.65 -9.98 -1.01
N TYR A 170 -4.41 -8.84 -1.69
CA TYR A 170 -3.92 -7.64 -1.02
C TYR A 170 -4.92 -7.07 -0.01
N MET A 171 -6.22 -7.18 -0.26
CA MET A 171 -7.25 -6.74 0.70
C MET A 171 -7.12 -7.50 2.02
N ARG A 172 -6.94 -8.82 1.97
CA ARG A 172 -6.74 -9.65 3.18
C ARG A 172 -5.46 -9.27 3.91
N MET A 173 -4.37 -9.09 3.17
CA MET A 173 -3.11 -8.60 3.72
C MET A 173 -3.28 -7.23 4.39
N TYR A 174 -3.99 -6.30 3.74
CA TYR A 174 -4.27 -4.98 4.32
C TYR A 174 -5.10 -5.07 5.60
N PHE A 175 -6.04 -6.01 5.68
CA PHE A 175 -6.80 -6.25 6.92
C PHE A 175 -5.88 -6.72 8.06
N ALA A 176 -4.94 -7.61 7.79
CA ALA A 176 -3.94 -8.00 8.77
C ALA A 176 -3.10 -6.78 9.22
N LEU A 177 -2.67 -5.92 8.28
CA LEU A 177 -1.97 -4.68 8.62
C LEU A 177 -2.79 -3.75 9.50
N LEU A 178 -4.11 -3.62 9.28
CA LEU A 178 -5.00 -2.81 10.14
C LEU A 178 -5.08 -3.33 11.58
N VAL A 179 -5.02 -4.66 11.77
CA VAL A 179 -5.02 -5.28 13.11
C VAL A 179 -3.74 -4.93 13.87
N TYR A 180 -2.60 -4.96 13.18
CA TYR A 180 -1.30 -4.71 13.82
C TYR A 180 -0.90 -3.23 13.86
N ALA A 181 -1.51 -2.36 13.04
CA ALA A 181 -1.16 -0.95 12.93
C ALA A 181 -1.15 -0.19 14.28
N PRO A 182 -2.19 -0.30 15.16
CA PRO A 182 -2.18 0.40 16.44
C PRO A 182 -1.00 0.00 17.33
N LEU A 183 -0.65 -1.29 17.34
CA LEU A 183 0.46 -1.82 18.13
C LEU A 183 1.79 -1.29 17.62
N PHE A 184 2.04 -1.36 16.31
CA PHE A 184 3.27 -0.87 15.72
C PHE A 184 3.43 0.65 15.88
N ILE A 185 2.36 1.42 15.64
CA ILE A 185 2.44 2.89 15.78
C ILE A 185 2.75 3.25 17.23
N ARG A 186 2.18 2.56 18.21
CA ARG A 186 2.49 2.78 19.61
C ARG A 186 3.94 2.38 19.94
N LEU A 187 4.37 1.21 19.48
CA LEU A 187 5.75 0.74 19.65
C LEU A 187 6.77 1.72 19.06
N PHE A 188 6.51 2.18 17.84
CA PHE A 188 7.42 3.10 17.15
C PHE A 188 7.33 4.55 17.67
N LYS A 189 6.25 4.93 18.40
CA LYS A 189 6.10 6.28 18.96
C LYS A 189 7.30 6.68 19.82
N ASP A 190 7.76 5.77 20.66
CA ASP A 190 8.76 6.03 21.71
C ASP A 190 10.20 5.78 21.25
N ILE A 191 10.40 5.27 20.02
CA ILE A 191 11.75 5.01 19.48
C ILE A 191 12.43 6.31 19.11
N SER A 192 13.62 6.52 19.67
CA SER A 192 14.46 7.69 19.42
C SER A 192 14.95 7.74 17.96
N TYR A 193 15.26 8.94 17.47
CA TYR A 193 15.80 9.15 16.12
C TYR A 193 17.10 8.37 15.86
N LYS A 194 17.96 8.25 16.86
CA LYS A 194 19.23 7.52 16.75
C LYS A 194 19.04 6.03 16.45
N ASN A 195 17.96 5.44 16.95
CA ASN A 195 17.69 4.00 16.86
C ASN A 195 16.64 3.63 15.82
N LYS A 196 16.31 4.53 14.90
CA LYS A 196 15.17 4.39 13.94
C LYS A 196 15.24 3.15 13.05
N PHE A 197 16.42 2.66 12.71
CA PHE A 197 16.58 1.51 11.83
C PHE A 197 16.66 0.16 12.57
N ILE A 198 16.97 0.16 13.85
CA ILE A 198 17.11 -1.06 14.65
C ILE A 198 15.83 -1.92 14.62
N PRO A 199 14.62 -1.38 14.87
CA PRO A 199 13.40 -2.18 14.82
C PRO A 199 13.12 -2.77 13.43
N ILE A 200 13.40 -2.02 12.35
CA ILE A 200 13.25 -2.56 10.99
C ILE A 200 14.20 -3.72 10.78
N LEU A 201 15.45 -3.58 11.18
CA LEU A 201 16.45 -4.64 11.04
C LEU A 201 16.05 -5.89 11.81
N ILE A 202 15.57 -5.75 13.05
CA ILE A 202 15.06 -6.86 13.85
C ILE A 202 13.89 -7.54 13.16
N PHE A 203 12.87 -6.80 12.71
CA PHE A 203 11.74 -7.37 12.00
C PHE A 203 12.15 -8.02 10.69
N TYR A 204 13.07 -7.42 9.95
CA TYR A 204 13.63 -7.99 8.73
C TYR A 204 14.29 -9.35 9.01
N LEU A 205 15.14 -9.44 10.03
CA LEU A 205 15.81 -10.68 10.42
C LEU A 205 14.80 -11.75 10.86
N ILE A 206 13.78 -11.38 11.64
CA ILE A 206 12.72 -12.30 12.04
C ILE A 206 11.97 -12.83 10.80
N CYS A 207 11.55 -11.96 9.90
CA CYS A 207 10.86 -12.36 8.67
C CYS A 207 11.77 -13.21 7.77
N PHE A 208 13.05 -12.91 7.69
CA PHE A 208 14.03 -13.68 6.95
C PHE A 208 14.19 -15.10 7.51
N ILE A 209 14.35 -15.24 8.84
CA ILE A 209 14.45 -16.55 9.53
C ILE A 209 13.17 -17.36 9.29
N ILE A 210 11.98 -16.76 9.44
CA ILE A 210 10.71 -17.44 9.23
C ILE A 210 10.58 -17.93 7.79
N ARG A 211 11.08 -17.17 6.80
CA ARG A 211 11.09 -17.58 5.39
C ARG A 211 12.04 -18.77 5.14
N ILE A 212 13.19 -18.80 5.79
CA ILE A 212 14.09 -19.96 5.72
C ILE A 212 13.33 -21.19 6.25
N ILE A 213 12.72 -21.08 7.42
CA ILE A 213 11.94 -22.16 8.04
C ILE A 213 10.81 -22.63 7.11
N LYS A 214 10.13 -21.71 6.41
CA LYS A 214 9.09 -22.05 5.41
C LYS A 214 9.54 -23.07 4.39
N ASN A 215 10.77 -22.94 3.89
CA ASN A 215 11.29 -23.83 2.83
C ASN A 215 11.48 -25.28 3.32
N TYR A 216 11.59 -25.48 4.64
CA TYR A 216 11.72 -26.79 5.25
C TYR A 216 10.40 -27.39 5.73
N ILE A 217 9.35 -26.57 5.91
CA ILE A 217 8.05 -27.04 6.35
C ILE A 217 7.19 -27.38 5.13
N LYS A 218 7.02 -28.69 4.88
CA LYS A 218 6.00 -29.18 3.92
C LYS A 218 4.68 -29.30 4.67
N ILE A 219 3.76 -28.37 4.45
CA ILE A 219 2.41 -28.48 5.00
C ILE A 219 1.58 -29.32 4.05
N THR A 220 1.28 -30.54 4.50
CA THR A 220 0.32 -31.45 3.88
C THR A 220 -0.91 -31.53 4.79
N GLY A 221 -2.12 -31.49 4.26
CA GLY A 221 -3.32 -31.73 5.05
C GLY A 221 -4.48 -30.77 4.76
N ASN A 222 -5.13 -30.28 5.81
CA ASN A 222 -6.36 -29.51 5.71
C ASN A 222 -6.19 -28.20 4.93
N ILE A 223 -7.06 -27.98 3.95
CA ILE A 223 -7.05 -26.79 3.07
C ILE A 223 -7.08 -25.46 3.85
N ILE A 224 -7.70 -25.44 5.02
CA ILE A 224 -7.77 -24.27 5.90
C ILE A 224 -6.37 -23.95 6.46
N ILE A 225 -5.62 -24.98 6.87
CA ILE A 225 -4.27 -24.81 7.42
C ILE A 225 -3.34 -24.30 6.32
N ILE A 226 -3.45 -24.87 5.11
CA ILE A 226 -2.67 -24.42 3.94
C ILE A 226 -3.00 -22.96 3.62
N PHE A 227 -4.28 -22.59 3.63
CA PHE A 227 -4.72 -21.22 3.39
C PHE A 227 -4.15 -20.24 4.43
N LEU A 228 -4.31 -20.52 5.72
CA LEU A 228 -3.79 -19.66 6.80
C LEU A 228 -2.27 -19.52 6.73
N TYR A 229 -1.58 -20.59 6.38
CA TYR A 229 -0.13 -20.59 6.17
C TYR A 229 0.27 -19.66 5.03
N LEU A 230 -0.39 -19.77 3.86
CA LEU A 230 -0.09 -18.91 2.71
C LEU A 230 -0.38 -17.44 3.01
N GLU A 231 -1.49 -17.13 3.69
CA GLU A 231 -1.85 -15.75 4.07
C GLU A 231 -0.85 -15.17 5.08
N TYR A 232 -0.40 -15.96 6.05
CA TYR A 232 0.61 -15.54 7.01
C TYR A 232 1.93 -15.17 6.33
N PHE A 233 2.40 -15.98 5.37
CA PHE A 233 3.62 -15.65 4.64
C PHE A 233 3.45 -14.45 3.71
N THR A 234 2.29 -14.29 3.09
CA THR A 234 1.98 -13.10 2.31
C THR A 234 2.01 -11.85 3.18
N PHE A 235 1.48 -11.92 4.40
CA PHE A 235 1.57 -10.83 5.38
C PHE A 235 3.03 -10.50 5.73
N LEU A 236 3.86 -11.50 6.01
CA LEU A 236 5.29 -11.32 6.31
C LEU A 236 6.06 -10.68 5.15
N ASP A 237 5.64 -10.92 3.92
CA ASP A 237 6.26 -10.33 2.74
C ASP A 237 6.08 -8.81 2.66
N PHE A 238 5.03 -8.26 3.26
CA PHE A 238 4.69 -6.84 3.12
C PHE A 238 4.77 -6.02 4.41
N ILE A 239 4.88 -6.69 5.58
CA ILE A 239 4.96 -6.00 6.87
C ILE A 239 6.17 -5.05 6.94
N ILE A 240 7.29 -5.42 6.35
CA ILE A 240 8.50 -4.58 6.36
C ILE A 240 8.24 -3.28 5.59
N SER A 241 7.65 -3.34 4.40
CA SER A 241 7.27 -2.13 3.66
C SER A 241 6.33 -1.23 4.45
N PHE A 242 5.39 -1.83 5.18
CA PHE A 242 4.48 -1.11 6.05
C PHE A 242 5.21 -0.39 7.20
N LEU A 243 6.15 -1.07 7.86
CA LEU A 243 6.97 -0.49 8.94
C LEU A 243 7.89 0.62 8.42
N VAL A 244 8.48 0.44 7.23
CA VAL A 244 9.25 1.50 6.54
C VAL A 244 8.37 2.71 6.27
N GLY A 245 7.10 2.51 5.90
CA GLY A 245 6.12 3.58 5.74
C GLY A 245 5.83 4.35 7.04
N ILE A 246 5.68 3.65 8.17
CA ILE A 246 5.53 4.27 9.50
C ILE A 246 6.75 5.14 9.83
N ILE A 247 7.95 4.62 9.59
CA ILE A 247 9.21 5.34 9.86
C ILE A 247 9.37 6.54 8.94
N ALA A 248 9.05 6.39 7.65
CA ALA A 248 9.07 7.50 6.70
C ALA A 248 8.16 8.66 7.14
N ALA A 249 6.98 8.32 7.70
CA ALA A 249 6.07 9.31 8.24
C ALA A 249 6.57 9.93 9.55
N LYS A 250 7.08 9.11 10.48
CA LYS A 250 7.57 9.58 11.78
C LYS A 250 8.73 10.54 11.65
N TYR A 251 9.67 10.24 10.76
CA TYR A 251 10.91 11.02 10.59
C TYR A 251 10.85 11.96 9.37
N ASP A 252 9.68 12.11 8.79
CA ASP A 252 9.43 13.01 7.65
C ASP A 252 10.48 12.86 6.52
N LEU A 253 10.73 11.62 6.08
CA LEU A 253 11.72 11.35 5.04
C LEU A 253 11.42 12.08 3.72
N MET A 254 10.17 12.52 3.50
CA MET A 254 9.82 13.32 2.33
C MET A 254 10.53 14.68 2.32
N SER A 255 10.86 15.24 3.48
CA SER A 255 11.56 16.52 3.59
C SER A 255 12.91 16.54 2.86
N ILE A 256 13.57 15.38 2.74
CA ILE A 256 14.82 15.23 1.99
C ILE A 256 14.65 15.62 0.53
N PHE A 257 13.48 15.32 -0.05
CA PHE A 257 13.18 15.50 -1.47
C PHE A 257 12.36 16.76 -1.79
N THR A 258 11.72 17.37 -0.78
CA THR A 258 10.88 18.56 -0.96
C THR A 258 11.61 19.88 -0.72
N ASN A 259 12.83 19.81 -0.20
CA ASN A 259 13.62 21.00 0.07
C ASN A 259 13.91 21.74 -1.26
N THR A 260 13.87 23.08 -1.25
CA THR A 260 14.03 23.92 -2.45
C THR A 260 15.48 24.03 -2.94
N LYS A 261 16.45 23.50 -2.20
CA LYS A 261 17.87 23.50 -2.57
C LYS A 261 18.10 22.64 -3.82
N SER A 262 19.03 23.05 -4.68
CA SER A 262 19.45 22.32 -5.87
C SER A 262 19.88 20.87 -5.58
N GLU A 263 20.49 20.65 -4.43
CA GLU A 263 20.88 19.33 -3.93
C GLU A 263 19.71 18.34 -3.87
N SER A 264 18.52 18.78 -3.44
CA SER A 264 17.31 17.96 -3.39
C SER A 264 16.88 17.42 -4.75
N PHE A 265 17.12 18.16 -5.83
CA PHE A 265 16.86 17.72 -7.20
C PHE A 265 17.80 16.60 -7.62
N TYR A 266 19.11 16.76 -7.38
CA TYR A 266 20.10 15.73 -7.69
C TYR A 266 19.89 14.45 -6.86
N TYR A 267 19.58 14.58 -5.56
CA TYR A 267 19.24 13.44 -4.73
C TYR A 267 17.99 12.71 -5.25
N SER A 268 16.99 13.44 -5.73
CA SER A 268 15.77 12.83 -6.29
C SER A 268 16.09 12.03 -7.55
N ILE A 269 16.84 12.61 -8.48
CA ILE A 269 17.24 11.94 -9.72
C ILE A 269 18.08 10.70 -9.42
N PHE A 270 19.13 10.85 -8.60
CA PHE A 270 20.00 9.74 -8.20
C PHE A 270 19.20 8.61 -7.55
N SER A 271 18.31 8.94 -6.64
CA SER A 271 17.48 7.95 -5.93
C SER A 271 16.54 7.19 -6.87
N ILE A 272 15.91 7.88 -7.84
CA ILE A 272 15.06 7.25 -8.85
C ILE A 272 15.86 6.29 -9.73
N PHE A 273 16.98 6.75 -10.31
CA PHE A 273 17.80 5.93 -11.19
C PHE A 273 18.43 4.75 -10.47
N SER A 274 18.95 4.94 -9.26
CA SER A 274 19.49 3.86 -8.43
C SER A 274 18.41 2.81 -8.12
N SER A 275 17.19 3.23 -7.82
CA SER A 275 16.06 2.32 -7.57
C SER A 275 15.77 1.44 -8.78
N ILE A 276 15.72 2.03 -9.97
CA ILE A 276 15.48 1.31 -11.23
C ILE A 276 16.64 0.36 -11.50
N PHE A 277 17.88 0.83 -11.41
CA PHE A 277 19.08 0.04 -11.65
C PHE A 277 19.16 -1.18 -10.73
N ILE A 278 19.01 -0.95 -9.42
CA ILE A 278 19.05 -2.02 -8.40
C ILE A 278 17.95 -3.06 -8.68
N ARG A 279 16.71 -2.62 -8.93
CA ARG A 279 15.59 -3.56 -9.13
C ARG A 279 15.72 -4.37 -10.42
N CYS A 280 16.20 -3.75 -11.49
CA CYS A 280 16.30 -4.42 -12.80
C CYS A 280 17.51 -5.35 -12.90
N ASN A 281 18.62 -5.06 -12.21
CA ASN A 281 19.87 -5.81 -12.38
C ASN A 281 20.18 -6.77 -11.23
N LEU A 282 19.80 -6.44 -9.98
CA LEU A 282 20.12 -7.29 -8.83
C LEU A 282 19.02 -8.32 -8.52
N ILE A 283 17.83 -8.16 -9.08
CA ILE A 283 16.71 -9.06 -8.84
C ILE A 283 16.44 -9.88 -10.08
N THR A 284 16.92 -11.11 -10.08
CA THR A 284 16.87 -12.02 -11.24
C THR A 284 15.50 -12.65 -11.51
N GLY A 285 14.48 -12.36 -10.71
CA GLY A 285 13.16 -12.98 -10.89
C GLY A 285 11.99 -12.08 -10.49
N GLU A 286 10.85 -12.27 -11.15
CA GLU A 286 9.61 -11.58 -10.79
C GLU A 286 9.12 -11.94 -9.36
N GLY A 287 9.59 -13.05 -8.78
CA GLY A 287 9.16 -13.56 -7.48
C GLY A 287 9.79 -12.88 -6.26
N ASP A 288 10.93 -12.24 -6.41
CA ASP A 288 11.70 -11.76 -5.28
C ASP A 288 11.33 -10.32 -4.89
N THR A 289 10.76 -10.16 -3.70
CA THR A 289 10.35 -8.87 -3.13
C THR A 289 11.25 -8.39 -1.99
N ARG A 290 12.34 -9.11 -1.69
CA ARG A 290 13.15 -8.89 -0.48
C ARG A 290 13.82 -7.52 -0.41
N ILE A 291 14.14 -6.92 -1.55
CA ILE A 291 14.79 -5.60 -1.63
C ILE A 291 13.76 -4.48 -1.88
N ASP A 292 12.57 -4.83 -2.36
CA ASP A 292 11.52 -3.88 -2.73
C ASP A 292 11.13 -2.96 -1.54
N TYR A 293 11.30 -3.43 -0.30
CA TYR A 293 11.03 -2.64 0.91
C TYR A 293 11.87 -1.36 1.02
N PHE A 294 13.11 -1.42 0.54
CA PHE A 294 14.04 -0.28 0.54
C PHE A 294 13.95 0.52 -0.75
N ILE A 295 13.69 -0.15 -1.88
CA ILE A 295 13.54 0.50 -3.18
C ILE A 295 12.31 1.41 -3.21
N VAL A 296 11.21 1.00 -2.58
CA VAL A 296 9.96 1.76 -2.60
C VAL A 296 10.11 3.20 -2.09
N PRO A 297 10.62 3.48 -0.89
CA PRO A 297 10.79 4.86 -0.44
C PRO A 297 11.81 5.62 -1.31
N MET A 298 12.87 4.97 -1.79
CA MET A 298 13.88 5.57 -2.65
C MET A 298 13.32 5.98 -4.03
N PHE A 299 12.28 5.34 -4.51
CA PHE A 299 11.60 5.68 -5.76
C PHE A 299 10.38 6.56 -5.53
N LEU A 300 9.50 6.16 -4.62
CA LEU A 300 8.16 6.74 -4.51
C LEU A 300 8.17 8.16 -3.91
N LEU A 301 9.02 8.42 -2.93
CA LEU A 301 9.10 9.75 -2.33
C LEU A 301 9.66 10.80 -3.31
N PRO A 302 10.82 10.59 -3.97
CA PRO A 302 11.34 11.57 -4.90
C PRO A 302 10.48 11.75 -6.15
N ILE A 303 9.91 10.69 -6.72
CA ILE A 303 9.01 10.83 -7.89
C ILE A 303 7.74 11.60 -7.53
N THR A 304 7.20 11.39 -6.32
CA THR A 304 6.06 12.15 -5.82
C THR A 304 6.40 13.63 -5.66
N SER A 305 7.57 13.94 -5.10
CA SER A 305 8.06 15.31 -4.98
C SER A 305 8.23 15.97 -6.35
N PHE A 306 8.82 15.25 -7.30
CA PHE A 306 9.01 15.75 -8.67
C PHE A 306 7.66 16.07 -9.34
N ILE A 307 6.72 15.13 -9.32
CA ILE A 307 5.39 15.31 -9.91
C ILE A 307 4.62 16.45 -9.23
N SER A 308 4.74 16.62 -7.93
CA SER A 308 4.01 17.66 -7.17
C SER A 308 4.36 19.09 -7.60
N LYS A 309 5.54 19.31 -8.19
CA LYS A 309 6.00 20.61 -8.68
C LYS A 309 5.39 20.99 -10.03
N ASN A 310 4.85 20.03 -10.78
CA ASN A 310 4.22 20.28 -12.08
C ASN A 310 2.69 20.16 -11.96
N LYS A 311 1.97 21.24 -12.23
CA LYS A 311 0.51 21.33 -12.08
C LYS A 311 -0.25 20.31 -12.94
N VAL A 312 0.17 20.09 -14.18
CA VAL A 312 -0.51 19.16 -15.11
C VAL A 312 -0.33 17.73 -14.64
N LEU A 313 0.93 17.33 -14.39
CA LEU A 313 1.24 15.99 -13.89
C LEU A 313 0.57 15.71 -12.55
N SER A 314 0.65 16.65 -11.61
CA SER A 314 0.08 16.48 -10.27
C SER A 314 -1.44 16.33 -10.31
N ASN A 315 -2.14 17.07 -11.17
CA ASN A 315 -3.58 16.92 -11.36
C ASN A 315 -3.94 15.54 -11.92
N PHE A 316 -3.20 15.08 -12.94
CA PHE A 316 -3.40 13.77 -13.53
C PHE A 316 -3.18 12.65 -12.51
N PHE A 317 -2.03 12.63 -11.83
CA PHE A 317 -1.74 11.58 -10.84
C PHE A 317 -2.65 11.65 -9.63
N THR A 318 -3.08 12.84 -9.21
CA THR A 318 -4.06 13.00 -8.13
C THR A 318 -5.43 12.43 -8.53
N LEU A 319 -5.86 12.65 -9.78
CA LEU A 319 -7.08 12.05 -10.31
C LEU A 319 -7.02 10.51 -10.20
N ILE A 320 -5.97 9.90 -10.76
CA ILE A 320 -5.79 8.44 -10.68
C ILE A 320 -5.72 7.98 -9.22
N GLY A 321 -5.00 8.70 -8.36
CA GLY A 321 -4.84 8.36 -6.95
C GLY A 321 -6.14 8.39 -6.15
N LYS A 322 -7.08 9.28 -6.47
CA LYS A 322 -8.42 9.29 -5.87
C LYS A 322 -9.21 8.02 -6.20
N HIS A 323 -8.97 7.42 -7.35
CA HIS A 323 -9.60 6.21 -7.84
C HIS A 323 -8.78 4.92 -7.55
N SER A 324 -7.64 5.02 -6.86
CA SER A 324 -6.65 3.94 -6.70
C SER A 324 -7.22 2.63 -6.15
N VAL A 325 -8.19 2.68 -5.22
CA VAL A 325 -8.84 1.48 -4.66
C VAL A 325 -9.67 0.76 -5.73
N ASN A 326 -10.44 1.51 -6.51
CA ASN A 326 -11.22 0.95 -7.62
C ASN A 326 -10.29 0.41 -8.71
N PHE A 327 -9.20 1.10 -9.02
CA PHE A 327 -8.17 0.62 -9.94
C PHE A 327 -7.63 -0.74 -9.49
N TRP A 328 -7.33 -0.88 -8.20
CA TRP A 328 -6.87 -2.15 -7.65
C TRP A 328 -7.89 -3.28 -7.86
N PHE A 329 -9.14 -3.05 -7.59
CA PHE A 329 -10.16 -4.09 -7.70
C PHE A 329 -10.58 -4.40 -9.14
N LEU A 330 -10.57 -3.40 -10.03
CA LEU A 330 -11.16 -3.53 -11.37
C LEU A 330 -10.18 -4.00 -12.45
N HIS A 331 -8.88 -3.65 -12.35
CA HIS A 331 -7.94 -3.87 -13.45
C HIS A 331 -7.88 -5.34 -13.91
N GLY A 332 -7.93 -6.28 -12.97
CA GLY A 332 -7.89 -7.71 -13.27
C GLY A 332 -8.99 -8.20 -14.18
N TYR A 333 -10.16 -7.59 -14.11
CA TYR A 333 -11.30 -7.98 -14.92
C TYR A 333 -11.13 -7.67 -16.41
N PHE A 334 -10.32 -6.69 -16.75
CA PHE A 334 -10.07 -6.32 -18.13
C PHE A 334 -9.06 -7.22 -18.83
N TYR A 335 -8.04 -7.73 -18.13
CA TYR A 335 -7.03 -8.61 -18.74
C TYR A 335 -7.24 -10.10 -18.46
N ASP A 336 -8.10 -10.48 -17.50
CA ASP A 336 -8.41 -11.87 -17.12
C ASP A 336 -9.66 -12.41 -17.86
N ASN A 337 -9.64 -12.54 -19.17
CA ASN A 337 -10.68 -13.16 -19.98
C ASN A 337 -12.11 -12.58 -19.89
N TYR A 338 -12.43 -11.68 -18.96
CA TYR A 338 -13.78 -11.09 -18.85
C TYR A 338 -14.09 -10.10 -19.95
N TYR A 339 -13.15 -9.18 -20.22
CA TYR A 339 -13.27 -8.11 -21.20
C TYR A 339 -12.04 -8.02 -22.10
N LEU A 340 -11.35 -9.13 -22.30
CA LEU A 340 -10.13 -9.19 -23.10
C LEU A 340 -10.35 -8.65 -24.52
N ASN A 341 -11.49 -9.01 -25.16
CA ASN A 341 -11.84 -8.53 -26.48
C ASN A 341 -11.94 -6.99 -26.57
N ILE A 342 -12.44 -6.34 -25.49
CA ILE A 342 -12.51 -4.89 -25.43
C ILE A 342 -11.12 -4.29 -25.19
N LEU A 343 -10.35 -4.91 -24.32
CA LEU A 343 -8.99 -4.45 -24.02
C LEU A 343 -8.07 -4.56 -25.21
N SER A 344 -8.26 -5.60 -26.07
CA SER A 344 -7.42 -5.88 -27.22
C SER A 344 -7.72 -5.04 -28.48
N LEU A 345 -8.76 -4.22 -28.49
CA LEU A 345 -9.13 -3.41 -29.65
C LEU A 345 -7.96 -2.58 -30.25
N PRO A 346 -7.07 -1.96 -29.45
CA PRO A 346 -5.97 -1.16 -30.01
C PRO A 346 -4.85 -1.96 -30.68
N LYS A 347 -4.76 -3.29 -30.48
CA LYS A 347 -3.75 -4.21 -31.04
C LYS A 347 -2.28 -4.00 -30.65
N TYR A 348 -1.91 -2.84 -30.15
CA TYR A 348 -0.56 -2.44 -29.74
C TYR A 348 -0.43 -2.42 -28.22
N SER A 349 0.64 -2.97 -27.66
CA SER A 349 0.82 -3.11 -26.21
C SER A 349 0.75 -1.79 -25.46
N SER A 350 1.37 -0.75 -26.01
CA SER A 350 1.36 0.61 -25.43
C SER A 350 -0.04 1.23 -25.45
N LEU A 351 -0.76 1.08 -26.56
CA LEU A 351 -2.13 1.59 -26.69
C LEU A 351 -3.11 0.82 -25.82
N CYS A 352 -2.94 -0.51 -25.69
CA CYS A 352 -3.75 -1.32 -24.77
C CYS A 352 -3.55 -0.90 -23.30
N TYR A 353 -2.33 -0.48 -22.92
CA TYR A 353 -2.08 0.06 -21.59
C TYR A 353 -2.83 1.38 -21.34
N ILE A 354 -2.75 2.31 -22.27
CA ILE A 354 -3.51 3.58 -22.21
C ILE A 354 -5.03 3.29 -22.16
N TRP A 355 -5.48 2.36 -23.00
CA TRP A 355 -6.88 1.95 -23.05
C TRP A 355 -7.34 1.31 -21.73
N LEU A 356 -6.51 0.49 -21.10
CA LEU A 356 -6.77 -0.09 -19.77
C LEU A 356 -6.97 1.00 -18.70
N ILE A 357 -6.14 2.05 -18.73
CA ILE A 357 -6.29 3.20 -17.81
C ILE A 357 -7.66 3.85 -18.02
N ILE A 358 -8.04 4.13 -19.27
CA ILE A 358 -9.31 4.77 -19.61
C ILE A 358 -10.49 3.88 -19.16
N LEU A 359 -10.50 2.60 -19.52
CA LEU A 359 -11.55 1.66 -19.14
C LEU A 359 -11.72 1.56 -17.62
N THR A 360 -10.61 1.45 -16.91
CA THR A 360 -10.62 1.34 -15.45
C THR A 360 -11.10 2.64 -14.80
N LEU A 361 -10.73 3.79 -15.37
CA LEU A 361 -11.17 5.10 -14.87
C LEU A 361 -12.68 5.29 -15.09
N ILE A 362 -13.20 5.01 -16.29
CA ILE A 362 -14.64 5.08 -16.60
C ILE A 362 -15.43 4.17 -15.66
N SER A 363 -15.01 2.92 -15.52
CA SER A 363 -15.66 1.96 -14.60
C SER A 363 -15.64 2.45 -13.16
N SER A 364 -14.53 3.06 -12.73
CA SER A 364 -14.42 3.64 -11.39
C SER A 364 -15.37 4.81 -11.17
N TYR A 365 -15.60 5.65 -12.17
CA TYR A 365 -16.62 6.72 -12.10
C TYR A 365 -18.03 6.15 -11.98
N ILE A 366 -18.38 5.15 -12.77
CA ILE A 366 -19.69 4.49 -12.72
C ILE A 366 -19.94 3.91 -11.33
N ILE A 367 -18.94 3.20 -10.76
CA ILE A 367 -19.06 2.63 -9.43
C ILE A 367 -19.21 3.72 -8.37
N ASN A 368 -18.50 4.82 -8.50
CA ASN A 368 -18.58 5.93 -7.54
C ASN A 368 -19.95 6.62 -7.51
N ILE A 369 -20.74 6.57 -8.58
CA ILE A 369 -22.13 7.07 -8.58
C ILE A 369 -22.96 6.35 -7.49
N VAL A 370 -22.75 5.04 -7.32
CA VAL A 370 -23.45 4.25 -6.29
C VAL A 370 -22.71 4.31 -4.94
N LEU A 371 -21.40 4.24 -4.97
CA LEU A 371 -20.56 4.14 -3.78
C LEU A 371 -20.59 5.40 -2.91
N VAL A 372 -20.49 6.59 -3.51
CA VAL A 372 -20.39 7.85 -2.75
C VAL A 372 -21.63 8.13 -1.91
N PRO A 373 -22.86 8.00 -2.42
CA PRO A 373 -24.07 8.14 -1.60
C PRO A 373 -24.12 7.15 -0.42
N ILE A 374 -23.75 5.88 -0.65
CA ILE A 374 -23.74 4.84 0.39
C ILE A 374 -22.74 5.20 1.50
N LEU A 375 -21.53 5.59 1.13
CA LEU A 375 -20.51 5.95 2.11
C LEU A 375 -20.87 7.22 2.89
N ASN A 376 -21.51 8.20 2.25
CA ASN A 376 -22.00 9.40 2.92
C ASN A 376 -23.13 9.09 3.90
N PHE A 377 -24.08 8.24 3.52
CA PHE A 377 -25.14 7.78 4.40
C PHE A 377 -24.59 7.10 5.66
N ILE A 378 -23.61 6.21 5.50
CA ILE A 378 -22.97 5.49 6.61
C ILE A 378 -22.18 6.46 7.51
N ASN A 379 -21.50 7.45 6.94
CA ASN A 379 -20.75 8.44 7.71
C ASN A 379 -21.66 9.39 8.49
N ASN A 380 -22.79 9.84 7.90
CA ASN A 380 -23.71 10.79 8.52
C ASN A 380 -24.57 10.18 9.63
N LYS A 381 -24.97 8.91 9.49
CA LYS A 381 -25.78 8.22 10.52
C LYS A 381 -24.96 7.67 11.69
N GLY A 382 -23.63 7.87 11.71
CA GLY A 382 -22.76 7.30 12.72
C GLY A 382 -22.89 5.77 12.74
N PHE A 383 -21.98 5.07 12.09
CA PHE A 383 -22.03 3.60 12.05
C PHE A 383 -22.04 3.05 13.47
N ASN A 384 -23.22 2.60 13.95
CA ASN A 384 -23.39 2.05 15.28
C ASN A 384 -22.89 0.61 15.29
N TYR A 385 -21.57 0.44 15.56
CA TYR A 385 -20.93 -0.87 15.62
C TYR A 385 -21.60 -1.84 16.60
N LYS A 386 -22.27 -1.34 17.66
CA LYS A 386 -22.99 -2.16 18.63
C LYS A 386 -24.17 -2.91 17.99
N GLY A 387 -24.88 -2.26 17.05
CA GLY A 387 -25.99 -2.89 16.33
C GLY A 387 -25.54 -4.00 15.38
N PHE A 388 -24.41 -3.85 14.71
CA PHE A 388 -23.89 -4.87 13.80
C PHE A 388 -23.45 -6.16 14.53
N PHE A 389 -22.77 -6.02 15.66
CA PHE A 389 -22.40 -7.19 16.48
C PHE A 389 -23.58 -7.84 17.19
N HIS A 390 -24.68 -7.11 17.42
CA HIS A 390 -25.90 -7.69 17.99
C HIS A 390 -26.64 -8.55 16.96
N PHE A 391 -26.55 -8.21 15.68
CA PHE A 391 -27.14 -9.00 14.58
C PHE A 391 -26.39 -10.33 14.34
N ILE A 392 -25.08 -10.39 14.59
CA ILE A 392 -24.27 -11.62 14.45
C ILE A 392 -24.46 -12.55 15.68
N LYS A 393 -24.94 -12.03 16.82
CA LYS A 393 -25.18 -12.82 18.04
C LYS A 393 -26.61 -13.43 18.13
N LYS A 394 -27.51 -13.07 17.25
CA LYS A 394 -28.80 -13.72 17.04
C LYS A 394 -28.72 -14.69 15.86
#